data_66eebee9a14d6b1c5df81ea6674d249f
#
_entry.id   66eebee9a14d6b1c5df81ea6674d249f
#
_cell.length_a   1.000
_cell.length_b   1.000
_cell.length_c   1.000
_cell.angle_alpha   90.00
_cell.angle_beta   90.00
_cell.angle_gamma   90.00
#
_symmetry.space_group_name_H-M   'P 1'
#
loop_
_entity.id
_entity.type
_entity.pdbx_description
1 polymer ?
#
loop_
_entity_poly.entity_id
_entity_poly.type
_entity_poly.pdbx_seq_one_letter_code
_entity_poly.pdbx_strand_id
1 'polypeptide(L)'
;DKDIIKLIDRSVYFINDLTGVELDLEVNFAARELVVNRVRYDYNNALDEFEDNYRQPLSRLILHAAINERNKENADETASKNL
;
A
#
# COMPACT_ATOMS: atom_id res chain seq x y z
N ASP A 1 -16.84 21.00 2.83
CA ASP A 1 -16.95 19.62 3.27
C ASP A 1 -16.12 18.70 2.38
N LYS A 2 -15.24 17.97 2.99
CA LYS A 2 -14.42 17.00 2.27
C LYS A 2 -15.14 15.67 2.16
N ASP A 3 -15.17 15.13 0.97
CA ASP A 3 -15.77 13.81 0.71
C ASP A 3 -14.81 12.73 1.20
N ILE A 4 -15.15 12.10 2.31
CA ILE A 4 -14.31 11.07 2.93
C ILE A 4 -14.10 9.88 1.98
N ILE A 5 -15.11 9.50 1.21
CA ILE A 5 -15.00 8.39 0.26
C ILE A 5 -13.94 8.71 -0.79
N LYS A 6 -13.91 9.93 -1.31
CA LYS A 6 -12.88 10.35 -2.26
C LYS A 6 -11.49 10.36 -1.64
N LEU A 7 -11.39 10.77 -0.37
CA LEU A 7 -10.10 10.74 0.34
C LEU A 7 -9.59 9.31 0.50
N ILE A 8 -10.48 8.38 0.83
CA ILE A 8 -10.13 6.96 0.94
C ILE A 8 -9.68 6.43 -0.42
N ASP A 9 -10.44 6.68 -1.47
CA ASP A 9 -10.10 6.22 -2.83
C ASP A 9 -8.74 6.74 -3.26
N ARG A 10 -8.45 8.01 -3.02
CA ARG A 10 -7.14 8.58 -3.37
C ARG A 10 -6.01 7.95 -2.59
N SER A 11 -6.24 7.66 -1.31
CA SER A 11 -5.21 7.04 -0.48
C SER A 11 -4.95 5.59 -0.86
N VAL A 12 -6.00 4.83 -1.17
CA VAL A 12 -5.87 3.46 -1.68
C VAL A 12 -5.12 3.47 -3.01
N TYR A 13 -5.49 4.35 -3.92
CA TYR A 13 -4.79 4.50 -5.20
C TYR A 13 -3.31 4.82 -4.99
N PHE A 14 -3.00 5.76 -4.10
CA PHE A 14 -1.62 6.14 -3.82
C PHE A 14 -0.80 4.93 -3.35
N ILE A 15 -1.33 4.16 -2.40
CA ILE A 15 -0.61 3.01 -1.85
C ILE A 15 -0.42 1.91 -2.91
N ASN A 16 -1.45 1.63 -3.71
CA ASN A 16 -1.35 0.64 -4.77
C ASN A 16 -0.37 1.08 -5.87
N ASP A 17 -0.41 2.35 -6.25
CA ASP A 17 0.52 2.89 -7.22
C ASP A 17 1.97 2.84 -6.72
N LEU A 18 2.17 3.19 -5.46
CA LEU A 18 3.49 3.21 -4.84
C LEU A 18 4.13 1.81 -4.79
N THR A 19 3.33 0.79 -4.49
CA THR A 19 3.82 -0.59 -4.38
C THR A 19 3.81 -1.33 -5.72
N GLY A 20 3.09 -0.81 -6.70
CA GLY A 20 2.93 -1.44 -8.00
C GLY A 20 2.01 -2.64 -8.01
N VAL A 21 1.31 -2.90 -6.93
CA VAL A 21 0.37 -4.02 -6.81
C VAL A 21 -0.92 -3.56 -6.15
N GLU A 22 -2.00 -4.29 -6.42
CA GLU A 22 -3.27 -4.06 -5.74
C GLU A 22 -3.28 -4.84 -4.42
N LEU A 23 -3.25 -4.11 -3.31
CA LEU A 23 -3.14 -4.71 -1.98
C LEU A 23 -4.52 -5.03 -1.40
N ASP A 24 -4.62 -6.19 -0.75
CA ASP A 24 -5.82 -6.58 -0.03
C ASP A 24 -5.76 -5.97 1.38
N LEU A 25 -6.51 -4.89 1.58
CA LEU A 25 -6.51 -4.16 2.84
C LEU A 25 -7.18 -4.91 4.00
N GLU A 26 -7.92 -5.96 3.70
CA GLU A 26 -8.52 -6.78 4.75
C GLU A 26 -7.47 -7.64 5.46
N VAL A 27 -6.47 -8.13 4.71
CA VAL A 27 -5.44 -9.00 5.25
C VAL A 27 -4.10 -8.29 5.46
N ASN A 28 -3.84 -7.20 4.73
CA ASN A 28 -2.60 -6.45 4.88
C ASN A 28 -2.80 -5.30 5.86
N PHE A 29 -2.57 -5.59 7.13
CA PHE A 29 -2.78 -4.62 8.20
C PHE A 29 -1.89 -3.38 8.03
N ALA A 30 -0.63 -3.57 7.64
CA ALA A 30 0.30 -2.45 7.46
C ALA A 30 -0.17 -1.49 6.38
N ALA A 31 -0.64 -2.02 5.24
CA ALA A 31 -1.19 -1.21 4.16
C ALA A 31 -2.45 -0.47 4.61
N ARG A 32 -3.33 -1.15 5.33
CA ARG A 32 -4.56 -0.54 5.82
C ARG A 32 -4.27 0.62 6.77
N GLU A 33 -3.32 0.45 7.68
CA GLU A 33 -2.92 1.52 8.60
C GLU A 33 -2.37 2.73 7.85
N LEU A 34 -1.58 2.52 6.82
CA LEU A 34 -1.05 3.61 6.01
C LEU A 34 -2.17 4.34 5.25
N VAL A 35 -3.15 3.61 4.72
CA VAL A 35 -4.31 4.24 4.07
C VAL A 35 -5.09 5.10 5.06
N VAL A 36 -5.39 4.56 6.25
CA VAL A 36 -6.15 5.28 7.27
C VAL A 36 -5.42 6.56 7.69
N ASN A 37 -4.12 6.46 7.94
CA ASN A 37 -3.35 7.63 8.37
C ASN A 37 -3.23 8.65 7.24
N ARG A 38 -3.04 8.20 6.00
CA ARG A 38 -3.00 9.12 4.87
C ARG A 38 -4.31 9.89 4.70
N VAL A 39 -5.45 9.21 4.91
CA VAL A 39 -6.76 9.88 4.87
C VAL A 39 -6.84 10.98 5.92
N ARG A 40 -6.34 10.73 7.12
CA ARG A 40 -6.35 11.71 8.21
C ARG A 40 -5.51 12.93 7.85
N TYR A 41 -4.33 12.73 7.30
CA TYR A 41 -3.46 13.83 6.88
C TYR A 41 -4.06 14.59 5.70
N ASP A 42 -4.65 13.87 4.73
CA ASP A 42 -5.32 14.49 3.58
C ASP A 42 -6.50 15.35 4.05
N TYR A 43 -7.29 14.83 4.98
CA TYR A 43 -8.41 15.58 5.56
C TYR A 43 -7.96 16.90 6.20
N ASN A 44 -6.78 16.90 6.79
CA ASN A 44 -6.21 18.06 7.47
C ASN A 44 -5.27 18.88 6.57
N ASN A 45 -5.22 18.60 5.27
CA ASN A 45 -4.37 19.29 4.30
C ASN A 45 -2.88 19.21 4.67
N ALA A 46 -2.44 18.07 5.17
CA ALA A 46 -1.08 17.86 5.67
C ALA A 46 -0.38 16.68 5.00
N LEU A 47 -0.67 16.42 3.72
CA LEU A 47 -0.07 15.28 2.99
C LEU A 47 1.45 15.35 2.92
N ASP A 48 2.01 16.56 2.87
CA ASP A 48 3.47 16.72 2.88
C ASP A 48 4.08 16.14 4.16
N GLU A 49 3.43 16.39 5.28
CA GLU A 49 3.86 15.85 6.57
C GLU A 49 3.69 14.34 6.64
N PHE A 50 2.65 13.80 5.99
CA PHE A 50 2.46 12.35 5.93
C PHE A 50 3.65 11.66 5.29
N GLU A 51 4.09 12.13 4.13
CA GLU A 51 5.20 11.52 3.42
C GLU A 51 6.48 11.55 4.25
N ASP A 52 6.76 12.66 4.95
CA ASP A 52 7.92 12.78 5.81
C ASP A 52 7.84 11.86 7.02
N ASN A 53 6.69 11.84 7.69
CA ASN A 53 6.51 11.09 8.94
C ASN A 53 6.43 9.58 8.72
N TYR A 54 5.97 9.16 7.54
CA TYR A 54 5.73 7.74 7.24
C TYR A 54 6.69 7.19 6.19
N ARG A 55 7.82 7.86 5.96
CA ARG A 55 8.80 7.44 4.96
C ARG A 55 9.27 6.00 5.19
N GLN A 56 9.62 5.65 6.41
CA GLN A 56 10.10 4.30 6.71
C GLN A 56 9.01 3.22 6.55
N PRO A 57 7.81 3.40 7.13
CA PRO A 57 6.72 2.44 6.89
C PRO A 57 6.37 2.28 5.41
N LEU A 58 6.38 3.36 4.64
CA LEU A 58 6.12 3.30 3.20
C LEU A 58 7.21 2.51 2.48
N SER A 59 8.47 2.74 2.82
CA SER A 59 9.60 2.00 2.24
C SER A 59 9.51 0.52 2.55
N ARG A 60 9.14 0.15 3.77
CA ARG A 60 8.96 -1.25 4.16
C ARG A 60 7.84 -1.90 3.37
N LEU A 61 6.74 -1.18 3.17
CA LEU A 61 5.60 -1.70 2.41
C LEU A 61 6.00 -1.99 0.96
N ILE A 62 6.73 -1.07 0.34
CA ILE A 62 7.24 -1.24 -1.02
C ILE A 62 8.12 -2.49 -1.10
N LEU A 63 9.04 -2.64 -0.16
CA LEU A 63 9.94 -3.77 -0.12
C LEU A 63 9.19 -5.10 0.06
N HIS A 64 8.25 -5.14 1.01
CA HIS A 64 7.46 -6.35 1.29
C HIS A 64 6.60 -6.73 0.08
N ALA A 65 6.01 -5.74 -0.60
CA ALA A 65 5.23 -6.00 -1.80
C ALA A 65 6.10 -6.59 -2.91
N ALA A 66 7.30 -6.07 -3.11
CA ALA A 66 8.24 -6.58 -4.11
C ALA A 66 8.68 -8.02 -3.80
N ILE A 67 8.95 -8.31 -2.52
CA ILE A 67 9.34 -9.66 -2.09
C ILE A 67 8.19 -10.63 -2.28
N ASN A 68 6.97 -10.24 -1.93
CA ASN A 68 5.79 -11.11 -2.07
C ASN A 68 5.49 -11.42 -3.52
N GLU A 69 5.62 -10.46 -4.43
CA GLU A 69 5.44 -10.69 -5.86
C GLU A 69 6.51 -11.64 -6.40
N ARG A 70 7.75 -11.45 -5.99
CA ARG A 70 8.86 -12.31 -6.40
C ARG A 70 8.64 -13.75 -5.92
N ASN A 71 8.22 -13.93 -4.68
CA ASN A 71 7.94 -15.26 -4.12
C ASN A 71 6.77 -15.94 -4.84
N LYS A 72 5.77 -15.17 -5.22
CA LYS A 72 4.62 -15.65 -5.97
C LYS A 72 5.02 -16.17 -7.34
N GLU A 73 5.88 -15.41 -8.06
CA GLU A 73 6.41 -15.81 -9.35
C GLU A 73 7.26 -17.08 -9.24
N ASN A 74 8.13 -17.16 -8.23
CA ASN A 74 8.96 -18.34 -7.98
C ASN A 74 8.12 -19.57 -7.66
N ALA A 75 7.04 -19.41 -6.89
CA ALA A 75 6.13 -20.50 -6.57
C ALA A 75 5.43 -21.02 -7.83
N ASP A 76 4.97 -20.12 -8.69
CA ASP A 76 4.32 -20.46 -9.95
C ASP A 76 5.29 -21.21 -10.87
N GLU A 77 6.54 -20.76 -10.98
CA GLU A 77 7.56 -21.44 -11.77
C GLU A 77 7.84 -22.85 -11.25
N THR A 78 7.94 -23.00 -9.92
CA THR A 78 8.18 -24.30 -9.29
C THR A 78 7.01 -25.24 -9.55
N ALA A 79 5.78 -24.76 -9.44
CA ALA A 79 4.60 -25.55 -9.74
C ALA A 79 4.58 -26.01 -11.20
N SER A 80 4.96 -25.14 -12.13
CA SER A 80 5.02 -25.47 -13.55
C SER A 80 6.09 -26.53 -13.84
N LYS A 81 7.22 -26.48 -13.16
CA LYS A 81 8.31 -27.43 -13.35
C LYS A 81 8.00 -28.83 -12.82
N ASN A 82 7.11 -28.92 -11.85
CA ASN A 82 6.71 -30.18 -11.23
C ASN A 82 5.58 -30.89 -11.97
N LEU A 83 5.06 -30.26 -12.98
CA LEU A 83 4.05 -30.86 -13.85
C LEU A 83 4.71 -31.53 -15.04
#